data_f76823908ce3ea605ffb90c699e7ec0d
#
_entry.id   f76823908ce3ea605ffb90c699e7ec0d
#
_cell.length_a   1.000
_cell.length_b   1.000
_cell.length_c   1.000
_cell.angle_alpha   90.00
_cell.angle_beta   90.00
_cell.angle_gamma   90.00
#
_symmetry.space_group_name_H-M   'P 1'
#
loop_
_entity.id
_entity.type
_entity.pdbx_description
1 polymer ?
#
loop_
_entity_poly.entity_id
_entity_poly.type
_entity_poly.pdbx_seq_one_letter_code
_entity_poly.pdbx_strand_id
1 'polypeptide(L)'
;SIMAESVKAAESVVFNRCTEEMELGSFKRSMKALNPNIDIIFEDVSGNIISGTNDTVPYDMEADVIEVSDNDFGVWFIDCRDRPKAYDGRVVRFKAQALRDPELKENEFVASRQVMTCCEDDIALVGYIVKKTDVITDPSYPAEKEWVMITAKITYEERDEYNGMGPVLVAETIETTEKPKMEIV
;
A
#
# COMPACT_ATOMS: atom_id res chain seq x y z
N SER A 1 1.09 -3.84 21.23
CA SER A 1 1.93 -3.18 22.25
C SER A 1 1.32 -1.81 22.59
N ILE A 2 1.60 -1.29 23.80
CA ILE A 2 1.10 0.03 24.26
C ILE A 2 1.46 1.14 23.26
N MET A 3 2.64 1.08 22.67
CA MET A 3 3.09 2.05 21.66
C MET A 3 2.23 2.01 20.40
N ALA A 4 1.91 0.83 19.89
CA ALA A 4 1.06 0.69 18.71
C ALA A 4 -0.37 1.20 18.96
N GLU A 5 -0.94 0.93 20.12
CA GLU A 5 -2.26 1.44 20.50
C GLU A 5 -2.27 2.97 20.64
N SER A 6 -1.19 3.54 21.20
CA SER A 6 -1.03 4.99 21.30
C SER A 6 -0.97 5.65 19.91
N VAL A 7 -0.24 5.06 18.97
CA VAL A 7 -0.16 5.55 17.59
C VAL A 7 -1.51 5.46 16.88
N LYS A 8 -2.25 4.35 17.06
CA LYS A 8 -3.60 4.17 16.46
C LYS A 8 -4.58 5.25 16.92
N ALA A 9 -4.42 5.77 18.12
CA ALA A 9 -5.30 6.79 18.73
C ALA A 9 -4.79 8.23 18.58
N ALA A 10 -3.56 8.42 18.12
CA ALA A 10 -2.93 9.75 18.04
C ALA A 10 -3.34 10.49 16.77
N GLU A 11 -3.49 11.81 16.86
CA GLU A 11 -3.60 12.70 15.70
C GLU A 11 -2.25 13.01 15.09
N SER A 12 -1.20 13.07 15.93
CA SER A 12 0.16 13.37 15.49
C SER A 12 1.20 12.63 16.32
N VAL A 13 2.37 12.39 15.71
CA VAL A 13 3.58 11.87 16.40
C VAL A 13 4.78 12.74 16.05
N VAL A 14 5.58 13.03 17.05
CA VAL A 14 6.84 13.79 16.90
C VAL A 14 8.01 12.87 17.22
N PHE A 15 8.90 12.70 16.26
CA PHE A 15 10.20 12.07 16.46
C PHE A 15 11.24 13.17 16.68
N ASN A 16 11.82 13.22 17.84
CA ASN A 16 12.84 14.21 18.17
C ASN A 16 14.26 13.64 18.07
N ARG A 17 15.24 14.55 18.00
CA ARG A 17 16.68 14.19 17.87
C ARG A 17 16.98 13.37 16.62
N CYS A 18 16.23 13.60 15.56
CA CYS A 18 16.49 12.98 14.28
C CYS A 18 17.75 13.57 13.63
N THR A 19 18.40 12.78 12.79
CA THR A 19 19.52 13.22 11.95
C THR A 19 19.22 12.90 10.50
N GLU A 20 19.88 13.59 9.56
CA GLU A 20 19.73 13.35 8.11
C GLU A 20 20.21 11.94 7.68
N GLU A 21 21.03 11.29 8.52
CA GLU A 21 21.53 9.94 8.28
C GLU A 21 20.50 8.84 8.64
N MET A 22 19.45 9.18 9.40
CA MET A 22 18.39 8.25 9.77
C MET A 22 17.46 8.01 8.59
N GLU A 23 17.03 6.75 8.41
CA GLU A 23 16.02 6.39 7.42
C GLU A 23 14.60 6.81 7.88
N LEU A 24 14.37 8.12 7.93
CA LEU A 24 13.11 8.70 8.42
C LEU A 24 11.89 8.22 7.62
N GLY A 25 12.05 7.91 6.34
CA GLY A 25 11.01 7.33 5.50
C GLY A 25 10.51 5.98 6.01
N SER A 26 11.38 5.15 6.58
CA SER A 26 11.00 3.87 7.20
C SER A 26 10.12 4.08 8.45
N PHE A 27 10.50 5.02 9.31
CA PHE A 27 9.67 5.38 10.48
C PHE A 27 8.31 5.92 10.06
N LYS A 28 8.28 6.81 9.05
CA LYS A 28 7.05 7.35 8.49
C LYS A 28 6.11 6.23 8.02
N ARG A 29 6.62 5.29 7.20
CA ARG A 29 5.83 4.15 6.72
C ARG A 29 5.29 3.29 7.85
N SER A 30 6.12 2.97 8.85
CA SER A 30 5.69 2.18 10.00
C SER A 30 4.56 2.84 10.79
N MET A 31 4.62 4.15 10.98
CA MET A 31 3.54 4.89 11.66
C MET A 31 2.27 4.96 10.81
N LYS A 32 2.41 5.21 9.50
CA LYS A 32 1.28 5.23 8.56
C LYS A 32 0.61 3.86 8.40
N ALA A 33 1.35 2.77 8.56
CA ALA A 33 0.78 1.42 8.58
C ALA A 33 -0.16 1.22 9.78
N LEU A 34 0.17 1.80 10.94
CA LEU A 34 -0.63 1.72 12.15
C LEU A 34 -1.81 2.70 12.14
N ASN A 35 -1.60 3.90 11.62
CA ASN A 35 -2.61 4.95 11.54
C ASN A 35 -2.38 5.79 10.26
N PRO A 36 -3.13 5.52 9.19
CA PRO A 36 -2.95 6.19 7.89
C PRO A 36 -3.15 7.72 7.93
N ASN A 37 -3.88 8.21 8.91
CA ASN A 37 -4.22 9.64 9.02
C ASN A 37 -3.31 10.41 9.98
N ILE A 38 -2.33 9.74 10.62
CA ILE A 38 -1.45 10.38 11.60
C ILE A 38 -0.53 11.42 10.95
N ASP A 39 -0.41 12.58 11.56
CA ASP A 39 0.61 13.57 11.20
C ASP A 39 1.95 13.18 11.83
N ILE A 40 3.01 13.23 11.02
CA ILE A 40 4.35 12.82 11.46
C ILE A 40 5.31 13.98 11.31
N ILE A 41 5.94 14.36 12.43
CA ILE A 41 6.90 15.45 12.50
C ILE A 41 8.25 14.89 12.95
N PHE A 42 9.30 15.22 12.20
CA PHE A 42 10.68 14.91 12.57
C PHE A 42 11.40 16.19 12.96
N GLU A 43 12.03 16.19 14.14
CA GLU A 43 12.79 17.32 14.67
C GLU A 43 14.25 16.93 14.90
N ASP A 44 15.16 17.82 14.58
CA ASP A 44 16.58 17.67 14.92
C ASP A 44 16.84 17.90 16.42
N VAL A 45 18.12 17.79 16.83
CA VAL A 45 18.52 18.04 18.23
C VAL A 45 18.29 19.48 18.70
N SER A 46 18.09 20.41 17.79
CA SER A 46 17.84 21.83 18.04
C SER A 46 16.36 22.18 18.01
N GLY A 47 15.48 21.22 17.69
CA GLY A 47 14.04 21.43 17.55
C GLY A 47 13.62 22.00 16.17
N ASN A 48 14.49 22.00 15.18
CA ASN A 48 14.11 22.37 13.84
C ASN A 48 13.40 21.21 13.14
N ILE A 49 12.35 21.51 12.39
CA ILE A 49 11.65 20.49 11.59
C ILE A 49 12.53 20.07 10.41
N ILE A 50 12.79 18.77 10.32
CA ILE A 50 13.44 18.17 9.16
C ILE A 50 12.40 18.05 8.04
N SER A 51 12.54 18.89 7.01
CA SER A 51 11.69 18.88 5.82
C SER A 51 12.30 17.95 4.77
N GLY A 52 11.60 16.91 4.41
CA GLY A 52 12.01 15.94 3.41
C GLY A 52 12.60 14.67 4.05
N THR A 53 11.75 13.67 4.17
CA THR A 53 12.21 12.31 4.36
C THR A 53 12.79 11.82 3.04
N ASN A 54 13.93 11.13 3.09
CA ASN A 54 14.42 10.39 1.93
C ASN A 54 13.42 9.25 1.66
N ASP A 55 12.40 9.55 0.86
CA ASP A 55 11.33 8.59 0.50
C ASP A 55 11.85 7.62 -0.59
N THR A 56 13.04 7.05 -0.36
CA THR A 56 13.58 6.00 -1.22
C THR A 56 12.71 4.76 -1.06
N VAL A 57 12.22 4.28 -2.20
CA VAL A 57 11.47 3.02 -2.29
C VAL A 57 12.37 1.94 -2.89
N PRO A 58 12.15 0.65 -2.59
CA PRO A 58 13.03 -0.43 -3.02
C PRO A 58 12.82 -0.88 -4.49
N TYR A 59 11.96 -0.19 -5.23
CA TYR A 59 11.64 -0.47 -6.64
C TYR A 59 11.89 0.77 -7.49
N ASP A 60 12.07 0.56 -8.81
CA ASP A 60 12.36 1.63 -9.76
C ASP A 60 11.08 2.41 -10.11
N MET A 61 11.01 3.66 -9.65
CA MET A 61 9.91 4.56 -9.95
C MET A 61 9.96 5.12 -11.38
N GLU A 62 11.08 5.05 -12.08
CA GLU A 62 11.22 5.57 -13.44
C GLU A 62 10.90 4.50 -14.51
N ALA A 63 10.82 3.22 -14.12
CA ALA A 63 10.50 2.13 -15.04
C ALA A 63 9.10 2.33 -15.68
N ASP A 64 8.90 1.87 -16.91
CA ASP A 64 7.59 1.89 -17.57
C ASP A 64 6.54 1.11 -16.77
N VAL A 65 6.94 0.00 -16.16
CA VAL A 65 6.16 -0.81 -15.23
C VAL A 65 6.91 -0.90 -13.92
N ILE A 66 6.31 -0.44 -12.84
CA ILE A 66 6.85 -0.54 -11.50
C ILE A 66 6.69 -1.99 -11.03
N GLU A 67 7.79 -2.74 -10.99
CA GLU A 67 7.79 -4.11 -10.49
C GLU A 67 7.87 -4.12 -8.95
N VAL A 68 6.80 -4.54 -8.29
CA VAL A 68 6.75 -4.64 -6.83
C VAL A 68 6.97 -6.09 -6.42
N SER A 69 8.10 -6.35 -5.78
CA SER A 69 8.41 -7.68 -5.27
C SER A 69 7.50 -8.09 -4.11
N ASP A 70 7.47 -9.38 -3.78
CA ASP A 70 6.69 -9.86 -2.64
C ASP A 70 7.06 -9.14 -1.33
N ASN A 71 8.34 -8.86 -1.10
CA ASN A 71 8.83 -8.20 0.10
C ASN A 71 8.51 -6.70 0.15
N ASP A 72 8.28 -6.09 -1.00
CA ASP A 72 8.11 -4.64 -1.13
C ASP A 72 6.64 -4.22 -1.16
N PHE A 73 5.72 -5.18 -1.17
CA PHE A 73 4.28 -4.90 -1.27
C PHE A 73 3.79 -3.96 -0.16
N GLY A 74 4.19 -4.19 1.08
CA GLY A 74 3.79 -3.35 2.22
C GLY A 74 4.30 -1.90 2.07
N VAL A 75 5.54 -1.73 1.62
CA VAL A 75 6.12 -0.42 1.33
C VAL A 75 5.33 0.28 0.22
N TRP A 76 5.10 -0.43 -0.89
CA TRP A 76 4.34 0.09 -2.02
C TRP A 76 2.91 0.47 -1.63
N PHE A 77 2.23 -0.38 -0.86
CA PHE A 77 0.86 -0.12 -0.42
C PHE A 77 0.73 1.20 0.34
N ILE A 78 1.64 1.47 1.27
CA ILE A 78 1.61 2.71 2.05
C ILE A 78 2.02 3.90 1.18
N ASP A 79 3.11 3.77 0.43
CA ASP A 79 3.69 4.85 -0.35
C ASP A 79 2.77 5.31 -1.50
N CYS A 80 2.09 4.38 -2.16
CA CYS A 80 1.11 4.66 -3.20
C CYS A 80 -0.06 5.51 -2.67
N ARG A 81 -0.50 5.28 -1.44
CA ARG A 81 -1.54 6.09 -0.79
C ARG A 81 -1.03 7.46 -0.37
N ASP A 82 0.18 7.53 0.16
CA ASP A 82 0.76 8.78 0.72
C ASP A 82 1.24 9.76 -0.36
N ARG A 83 1.65 9.26 -1.52
CA ARG A 83 2.21 10.07 -2.61
C ARG A 83 1.43 9.94 -3.92
N PRO A 84 0.12 10.29 -3.95
CA PRO A 84 -0.72 10.07 -5.13
C PRO A 84 -0.15 10.68 -6.41
N LYS A 85 0.48 11.86 -6.34
CA LYS A 85 1.07 12.52 -7.50
C LYS A 85 2.25 11.76 -8.14
N ALA A 86 2.91 10.90 -7.37
CA ALA A 86 4.02 10.09 -7.88
C ALA A 86 3.53 8.83 -8.60
N TYR A 87 2.33 8.36 -8.27
CA TYR A 87 1.80 7.10 -8.77
C TYR A 87 0.63 7.23 -9.75
N ASP A 88 -0.09 8.35 -9.74
CA ASP A 88 -1.23 8.53 -10.65
C ASP A 88 -0.82 8.39 -12.11
N GLY A 89 -1.50 7.49 -12.82
CA GLY A 89 -1.23 7.15 -14.21
C GLY A 89 -0.08 6.16 -14.44
N ARG A 90 0.66 5.77 -13.40
CA ARG A 90 1.75 4.77 -13.50
C ARG A 90 1.19 3.36 -13.62
N VAL A 91 1.94 2.48 -14.25
CA VAL A 91 1.64 1.06 -14.33
C VAL A 91 2.45 0.31 -13.29
N VAL A 92 1.78 -0.57 -12.56
CA VAL A 92 2.40 -1.41 -11.51
C VAL A 92 2.16 -2.89 -11.83
N ARG A 93 3.14 -3.73 -11.47
CA ARG A 93 3.01 -5.18 -11.52
C ARG A 93 3.37 -5.80 -10.19
N PHE A 94 2.47 -6.60 -9.66
CA PHE A 94 2.64 -7.22 -8.33
C PHE A 94 1.80 -8.48 -8.19
N LYS A 95 2.13 -9.29 -7.18
CA LYS A 95 1.39 -10.48 -6.81
C LYS A 95 0.46 -10.21 -5.63
N ALA A 96 -0.79 -10.65 -5.73
CA ALA A 96 -1.78 -10.51 -4.67
C ALA A 96 -2.76 -11.69 -4.64
N GLN A 97 -3.50 -11.79 -3.56
CA GLN A 97 -4.64 -12.69 -3.43
C GLN A 97 -5.92 -11.90 -3.74
N ALA A 98 -6.76 -12.44 -4.60
CA ALA A 98 -8.04 -11.84 -4.95
C ALA A 98 -9.07 -12.07 -3.83
N LEU A 99 -9.70 -10.99 -3.36
CA LEU A 99 -10.82 -11.06 -2.42
C LEU A 99 -12.05 -10.43 -3.02
N ARG A 100 -13.17 -11.13 -2.92
CA ARG A 100 -14.49 -10.64 -3.31
C ARG A 100 -15.14 -9.95 -2.12
N ASP A 101 -15.64 -8.75 -2.35
CA ASP A 101 -16.44 -8.03 -1.38
C ASP A 101 -17.82 -7.79 -1.98
N PRO A 102 -18.91 -8.19 -1.29
CA PRO A 102 -20.27 -7.98 -1.79
C PRO A 102 -20.67 -6.52 -2.00
N GLU A 103 -19.97 -5.59 -1.38
CA GLU A 103 -20.21 -4.14 -1.52
C GLU A 103 -19.56 -3.57 -2.79
N LEU A 104 -18.60 -4.29 -3.40
CA LEU A 104 -17.95 -3.89 -4.64
C LEU A 104 -18.81 -4.23 -5.86
N LYS A 105 -18.53 -3.57 -6.98
CA LYS A 105 -19.16 -3.87 -8.26
C LYS A 105 -18.74 -5.25 -8.77
N GLU A 106 -19.56 -5.87 -9.59
CA GLU A 106 -19.31 -7.21 -10.14
C GLU A 106 -17.97 -7.34 -10.90
N ASN A 107 -17.53 -6.25 -11.53
CA ASN A 107 -16.24 -6.19 -12.22
C ASN A 107 -15.08 -5.73 -11.34
N GLU A 108 -15.26 -5.66 -10.03
CA GLU A 108 -14.25 -5.23 -9.06
C GLU A 108 -13.92 -6.36 -8.07
N PHE A 109 -12.71 -6.33 -7.53
CA PHE A 109 -12.24 -7.16 -6.43
C PHE A 109 -11.11 -6.45 -5.69
N VAL A 110 -10.74 -6.92 -4.50
CA VAL A 110 -9.58 -6.39 -3.77
C VAL A 110 -8.36 -7.25 -4.05
N ALA A 111 -7.30 -6.66 -4.54
CA ALA A 111 -5.98 -7.28 -4.63
C ALA A 111 -5.27 -7.11 -3.29
N SER A 112 -5.21 -8.17 -2.50
CA SER A 112 -4.82 -8.10 -1.10
C SER A 112 -3.59 -8.92 -0.75
N ARG A 113 -2.90 -8.51 0.32
CA ARG A 113 -1.83 -9.24 1.00
C ARG A 113 -1.97 -9.11 2.50
N GLN A 114 -1.48 -10.11 3.22
CA GLN A 114 -1.26 -9.99 4.66
C GLN A 114 0.04 -9.23 4.91
N VAL A 115 -0.04 -8.18 5.71
CA VAL A 115 1.11 -7.33 6.08
C VAL A 115 1.26 -7.36 7.59
N MET A 116 2.48 -7.62 8.06
CA MET A 116 2.83 -7.50 9.47
C MET A 116 3.26 -6.06 9.75
N THR A 117 2.54 -5.38 10.65
CA THR A 117 2.82 -3.97 10.94
C THR A 117 3.85 -3.77 12.04
N CYS A 118 3.76 -4.52 13.13
CA CYS A 118 4.72 -4.37 14.24
C CYS A 118 5.12 -5.71 14.92
N CYS A 119 4.30 -6.74 14.87
CA CYS A 119 4.56 -8.06 15.44
C CYS A 119 3.59 -9.10 14.87
N GLU A 120 3.85 -10.38 15.15
CA GLU A 120 3.02 -11.49 14.68
C GLU A 120 1.55 -11.40 15.09
N ASP A 121 1.25 -10.70 16.19
CA ASP A 121 -0.12 -10.47 16.67
C ASP A 121 -0.84 -9.33 15.94
N ASP A 122 -0.15 -8.60 15.06
CA ASP A 122 -0.69 -7.44 14.35
C ASP A 122 -0.53 -7.60 12.83
N ILE A 123 -1.12 -8.67 12.31
CA ILE A 123 -1.21 -8.95 10.88
C ILE A 123 -2.50 -8.34 10.36
N ALA A 124 -2.37 -7.42 9.42
CA ALA A 124 -3.49 -6.81 8.72
C ALA A 124 -3.61 -7.34 7.29
N LEU A 125 -4.85 -7.53 6.83
CA LEU A 125 -5.12 -7.76 5.43
C LEU A 125 -5.32 -6.40 4.76
N VAL A 126 -4.44 -6.06 3.83
CA VAL A 126 -4.47 -4.78 3.13
C VAL A 126 -4.51 -5.00 1.63
N GLY A 127 -5.07 -4.06 0.88
CA GLY A 127 -5.16 -4.16 -0.57
C GLY A 127 -5.85 -2.96 -1.21
N TYR A 128 -5.82 -2.94 -2.53
CA TYR A 128 -6.50 -1.94 -3.33
C TYR A 128 -7.57 -2.57 -4.22
N ILE A 129 -8.61 -1.80 -4.49
CA ILE A 129 -9.66 -2.17 -5.43
C ILE A 129 -9.06 -2.27 -6.83
N VAL A 130 -9.31 -3.39 -7.49
CA VAL A 130 -8.97 -3.63 -8.90
C VAL A 130 -10.25 -3.64 -9.71
N LYS A 131 -10.27 -2.80 -10.74
CA LYS A 131 -11.31 -2.80 -11.77
C LYS A 131 -10.86 -3.65 -12.94
N LYS A 132 -11.64 -4.66 -13.28
CA LYS A 132 -11.44 -5.43 -14.52
C LYS A 132 -11.88 -4.59 -15.72
N THR A 133 -11.10 -4.66 -16.79
CA THR A 133 -11.46 -4.05 -18.07
C THR A 133 -12.31 -5.01 -18.91
N ASP A 134 -12.90 -4.51 -19.98
CA ASP A 134 -13.72 -5.30 -20.92
C ASP A 134 -12.93 -6.45 -21.59
N VAL A 135 -11.60 -6.43 -21.49
CA VAL A 135 -10.73 -7.51 -21.98
C VAL A 135 -10.78 -8.73 -21.04
N ILE A 136 -11.12 -8.52 -19.77
CA ILE A 136 -11.23 -9.56 -18.75
C ILE A 136 -12.71 -9.83 -18.48
N THR A 137 -13.33 -10.57 -19.39
CA THR A 137 -14.80 -10.71 -19.48
C THR A 137 -15.40 -11.74 -18.53
N ASP A 138 -14.60 -12.68 -17.97
CA ASP A 138 -15.13 -13.66 -17.05
C ASP A 138 -15.46 -13.01 -15.68
N PRO A 139 -16.74 -12.93 -15.28
CA PRO A 139 -17.11 -12.33 -14.00
C PRO A 139 -16.64 -13.15 -12.80
N SER A 140 -16.42 -14.46 -12.95
CA SER A 140 -15.94 -15.35 -11.89
C SER A 140 -14.43 -15.29 -11.69
N TYR A 141 -13.67 -14.73 -12.61
CA TYR A 141 -12.23 -14.64 -12.55
C TYR A 141 -11.78 -13.26 -12.04
N PRO A 142 -10.76 -13.18 -11.18
CA PRO A 142 -10.16 -14.30 -10.46
C PRO A 142 -11.11 -14.90 -9.42
N ALA A 143 -10.92 -16.17 -9.09
CA ALA A 143 -11.69 -16.83 -8.04
C ALA A 143 -11.36 -16.26 -6.66
N GLU A 144 -12.28 -16.43 -5.70
CA GLU A 144 -12.04 -16.02 -4.31
C GLU A 144 -10.79 -16.69 -3.74
N LYS A 145 -9.89 -15.89 -3.18
CA LYS A 145 -8.59 -16.31 -2.62
C LYS A 145 -7.59 -16.88 -3.64
N GLU A 146 -7.85 -16.70 -4.91
CA GLU A 146 -6.88 -17.06 -5.95
C GLU A 146 -5.66 -16.12 -5.92
N TRP A 147 -4.46 -16.69 -6.07
CA TRP A 147 -3.23 -15.91 -6.23
C TRP A 147 -3.07 -15.49 -7.69
N VAL A 148 -2.90 -14.20 -7.89
CA VAL A 148 -2.79 -13.60 -9.22
C VAL A 148 -1.61 -12.64 -9.31
N MET A 149 -1.00 -12.61 -10.48
CA MET A 149 -0.09 -11.56 -10.91
C MET A 149 -0.91 -10.52 -11.67
N ILE A 150 -0.88 -9.29 -11.20
CA ILE A 150 -1.68 -8.18 -11.75
C ILE A 150 -0.73 -7.16 -12.36
N THR A 151 -0.99 -6.78 -13.60
CA THR A 151 -0.45 -5.55 -14.19
C THR A 151 -1.60 -4.57 -14.34
N ALA A 152 -1.47 -3.40 -13.74
CA ALA A 152 -2.57 -2.44 -13.68
C ALA A 152 -2.07 -0.99 -13.69
N LYS A 153 -2.86 -0.13 -14.30
CA LYS A 153 -2.67 1.32 -14.22
C LYS A 153 -3.28 1.83 -12.91
N ILE A 154 -2.51 2.62 -12.17
CA ILE A 154 -2.95 3.25 -10.93
C ILE A 154 -3.75 4.51 -11.28
N THR A 155 -4.92 4.66 -10.70
CA THR A 155 -5.76 5.86 -10.73
C THR A 155 -6.20 6.21 -9.32
N TYR A 156 -6.69 7.42 -9.10
CA TYR A 156 -7.23 7.82 -7.79
C TYR A 156 -8.69 8.20 -7.93
N GLU A 157 -9.53 7.62 -7.08
CA GLU A 157 -10.96 7.82 -7.09
C GLU A 157 -11.49 8.07 -5.68
N GLU A 158 -12.58 8.84 -5.59
CA GLU A 158 -13.33 8.95 -4.35
C GLU A 158 -14.15 7.68 -4.15
N ARG A 159 -13.95 7.01 -3.03
CA ARG A 159 -14.56 5.73 -2.70
C ARG A 159 -14.99 5.70 -1.24
N ASP A 160 -16.18 5.16 -0.98
CA ASP A 160 -16.70 4.98 0.36
C ASP A 160 -15.82 4.03 1.18
N GLU A 161 -15.29 2.99 0.54
CA GLU A 161 -14.40 1.99 1.14
C GLU A 161 -13.07 2.61 1.66
N TYR A 162 -12.69 3.75 1.11
CA TYR A 162 -11.49 4.50 1.54
C TYR A 162 -11.81 5.70 2.42
N ASN A 163 -13.09 6.01 2.64
CA ASN A 163 -13.56 7.26 3.27
C ASN A 163 -12.98 8.51 2.59
N GLY A 164 -12.91 8.50 1.25
CA GLY A 164 -12.37 9.58 0.44
C GLY A 164 -11.55 9.11 -0.75
N MET A 165 -10.58 9.92 -1.17
CA MET A 165 -9.70 9.64 -2.30
C MET A 165 -8.74 8.49 -1.99
N GLY A 166 -8.64 7.51 -2.87
CA GLY A 166 -7.69 6.40 -2.74
C GLY A 166 -7.31 5.76 -4.06
N PRO A 167 -6.24 4.93 -4.08
CA PRO A 167 -5.79 4.25 -5.28
C PRO A 167 -6.79 3.20 -5.75
N VAL A 168 -7.08 3.23 -7.04
CA VAL A 168 -7.85 2.20 -7.74
C VAL A 168 -7.03 1.70 -8.93
N LEU A 169 -6.93 0.40 -9.07
CA LEU A 169 -6.09 -0.25 -10.06
C LEU A 169 -6.95 -0.68 -11.25
N VAL A 170 -6.71 -0.11 -12.42
CA VAL A 170 -7.37 -0.50 -13.66
C VAL A 170 -6.53 -1.62 -14.29
N ALA A 171 -7.02 -2.85 -14.24
CA ALA A 171 -6.27 -4.02 -14.66
C ALA A 171 -6.04 -4.04 -16.18
N GLU A 172 -4.79 -4.16 -16.59
CA GLU A 172 -4.38 -4.46 -17.96
C GLU A 172 -4.28 -5.96 -18.19
N THR A 173 -3.65 -6.68 -17.22
CA THR A 173 -3.61 -8.14 -17.22
C THR A 173 -3.82 -8.69 -15.81
N ILE A 174 -4.44 -9.86 -15.73
CA ILE A 174 -4.56 -10.66 -14.51
C ILE A 174 -4.22 -12.10 -14.91
N GLU A 175 -3.21 -12.68 -14.27
CA GLU A 175 -2.72 -14.03 -14.57
C GLU A 175 -2.68 -14.86 -13.29
N THR A 176 -3.25 -16.06 -13.30
CA THR A 176 -3.12 -16.99 -12.17
C THR A 176 -1.65 -17.30 -11.91
N THR A 177 -1.25 -17.29 -10.66
CA THR A 177 0.13 -17.55 -10.24
C THR A 177 0.17 -18.43 -8.99
N GLU A 178 1.34 -18.99 -8.72
CA GLU A 178 1.57 -19.69 -7.47
C GLU A 178 1.62 -18.71 -6.30
N LYS A 179 1.22 -19.20 -5.13
CA LYS A 179 1.34 -18.40 -3.92
C LYS A 179 2.80 -18.03 -3.64
N PRO A 180 3.07 -16.87 -3.07
CA PRO A 180 4.43 -16.46 -2.72
C PRO A 180 5.01 -17.34 -1.63
N LYS A 181 6.36 -17.43 -1.56
CA LYS A 181 7.05 -18.15 -0.47
C LYS A 181 6.75 -17.54 0.90
N MET A 182 6.60 -16.22 0.97
CA MET A 182 6.12 -15.48 2.14
C MET A 182 4.73 -14.93 1.84
N GLU A 183 3.74 -15.42 2.59
CA GLU A 183 2.36 -14.92 2.47
C GLU A 183 2.18 -13.61 3.22
N ILE A 184 2.89 -13.45 4.34
CA ILE A 184 2.90 -12.25 5.18
C ILE A 184 4.13 -11.42 4.80
N VAL A 185 3.94 -10.16 4.54
CA VAL A 185 4.98 -9.21 4.11
C VAL A 185 5.03 -7.99 5.02
#